data_79a318147f9978c535c48c22dc9acf14
#
_entry.id   79a318147f9978c535c48c22dc9acf14
#
_cell.length_a   1.000
_cell.length_b   1.000
_cell.length_c   1.000
_cell.angle_alpha   90.00
_cell.angle_beta   90.00
_cell.angle_gamma   90.00
#
_symmetry.space_group_name_H-M   'P 1'
#
loop_
_entity.id
_entity.type
_entity.pdbx_description
1 polymer ?
#
loop_
_entity_poly.entity_id
_entity_poly.type
_entity_poly.pdbx_seq_one_letter_code
_entity_poly.pdbx_strand_id
1 'polypeptide(L)'
;DSALLTLILNWFARQNQNGQNNKEESCQPNHNIFPALHTQKLYLQAGILKDDVSNYTTVFGIRAWKENGKLHQGICGYLEEEEAVQVSLASIAKWGRVECREHELFLVENPSVFSVLCGKWKGKRSCMCMNGQPRLSSLLLLDLLAGSGVRIYYAGDFDPEGLLIAQKLKQYYRGDFIFWHMTRQDYEQAMSKET
;
A
#
# COMPACT_ATOMS: atom_id res chain seq x y z
N ASP A 1 -11.76 -14.28 20.69
CA ASP A 1 -11.90 -12.82 20.81
C ASP A 1 -12.75 -12.51 22.03
N SER A 2 -12.26 -11.64 22.92
CA SER A 2 -13.01 -11.30 24.14
C SER A 2 -14.16 -10.34 23.80
N ALA A 3 -15.30 -10.45 24.51
CA ALA A 3 -16.43 -9.55 24.37
C ALA A 3 -16.04 -8.06 24.54
N LEU A 4 -15.05 -7.78 25.39
CA LEU A 4 -14.47 -6.44 25.57
C LEU A 4 -13.84 -5.91 24.30
N LEU A 5 -13.09 -6.74 23.56
CA LEU A 5 -12.45 -6.35 22.31
C LEU A 5 -13.49 -5.99 21.25
N THR A 6 -14.55 -6.78 21.14
CA THR A 6 -15.69 -6.50 20.25
C THR A 6 -16.37 -5.17 20.59
N LEU A 7 -16.55 -4.87 21.89
CA LEU A 7 -17.11 -3.59 22.33
C LEU A 7 -16.21 -2.41 21.97
N ILE A 8 -14.90 -2.52 22.17
CA ILE A 8 -13.92 -1.49 21.80
C ILE A 8 -13.96 -1.24 20.30
N LEU A 9 -13.93 -2.27 19.48
CA LEU A 9 -14.00 -2.14 18.02
C LEU A 9 -15.30 -1.49 17.55
N ASN A 10 -16.44 -1.87 18.13
CA ASN A 10 -17.73 -1.27 17.82
C ASN A 10 -17.78 0.21 18.24
N TRP A 11 -17.16 0.56 19.36
CA TRP A 11 -17.06 1.96 19.80
C TRP A 11 -16.24 2.80 18.81
N PHE A 12 -15.04 2.33 18.40
CA PHE A 12 -14.22 3.03 17.39
C PHE A 12 -14.93 3.14 16.03
N ALA A 13 -15.61 2.09 15.60
CA ALA A 13 -16.38 2.13 14.35
C ALA A 13 -17.48 3.20 14.38
N ARG A 14 -18.20 3.35 15.53
CA ARG A 14 -19.22 4.39 15.72
C ARG A 14 -18.64 5.81 15.77
N GLN A 15 -17.48 6.00 16.43
CA GLN A 15 -16.81 7.31 16.47
C GLN A 15 -16.41 7.78 15.07
N ASN A 16 -15.89 6.87 14.24
CA ASN A 16 -15.54 7.18 12.87
C ASN A 16 -16.75 7.56 12.01
N GLN A 17 -17.94 6.99 12.26
CA GLN A 17 -19.19 7.38 11.59
C GLN A 17 -19.71 8.74 12.07
N ASN A 18 -19.63 9.05 13.36
CA ASN A 18 -20.12 10.31 13.94
C ASN A 18 -19.20 11.50 13.65
N GLY A 19 -17.88 11.28 13.52
CA GLY A 19 -16.92 12.33 13.14
C GLY A 19 -17.04 12.79 11.69
N GLN A 20 -17.72 12.04 10.85
CA GLN A 20 -17.88 12.31 9.42
C GLN A 20 -19.12 13.17 9.08
N ASN A 21 -20.07 13.29 10.00
CA ASN A 21 -21.30 14.09 9.75
C ASN A 21 -21.08 15.61 9.72
N ASN A 22 -19.85 16.10 9.96
CA ASN A 22 -19.52 17.53 9.99
C ASN A 22 -18.45 17.99 8.97
N LYS A 23 -18.04 17.15 8.02
CA LYS A 23 -17.16 17.56 6.92
C LYS A 23 -17.62 16.93 5.61
N GLU A 24 -17.98 17.82 4.72
CA GLU A 24 -18.31 17.71 3.29
C GLU A 24 -18.25 16.32 2.64
N GLU A 25 -19.34 15.99 1.94
CA GLU A 25 -19.55 14.88 1.01
C GLU A 25 -18.48 14.85 -0.11
N SER A 26 -17.26 14.46 0.19
CA SER A 26 -16.26 14.16 -0.83
C SER A 26 -15.48 12.92 -0.48
N CYS A 27 -15.81 11.81 -1.17
CA CYS A 27 -15.02 10.59 -1.28
C CYS A 27 -14.76 9.82 0.02
N GLN A 28 -15.80 9.16 0.56
CA GLN A 28 -15.60 8.16 1.61
C GLN A 28 -14.78 6.97 1.06
N PRO A 29 -13.78 6.45 1.80
CA PRO A 29 -13.17 5.19 1.44
C PRO A 29 -14.22 4.09 1.47
N ASN A 30 -14.34 3.36 0.39
CA ASN A 30 -15.28 2.25 0.30
C ASN A 30 -14.79 1.14 1.26
N HIS A 31 -15.25 1.17 2.51
CA HIS A 31 -14.83 0.28 3.61
C HIS A 31 -15.07 -1.21 3.31
N ASN A 32 -15.84 -1.51 2.25
CA ASN A 32 -16.17 -2.87 1.85
C ASN A 32 -15.18 -3.51 0.87
N ILE A 33 -14.19 -2.77 0.36
CA ILE A 33 -13.26 -3.30 -0.65
C ILE A 33 -12.37 -4.41 -0.05
N PHE A 34 -11.88 -4.20 1.17
CA PHE A 34 -11.06 -5.16 1.91
C PHE A 34 -11.62 -5.38 3.33
N PRO A 35 -12.71 -6.18 3.52
CA PRO A 35 -13.39 -6.30 4.81
C PRO A 35 -12.49 -6.81 5.94
N ALA A 36 -11.65 -7.81 5.66
CA ALA A 36 -10.73 -8.37 6.66
C ALA A 36 -9.68 -7.33 7.12
N LEU A 37 -9.22 -6.47 6.22
CA LEU A 37 -8.25 -5.42 6.54
C LEU A 37 -8.92 -4.23 7.25
N HIS A 38 -10.22 -4.01 7.02
CA HIS A 38 -10.97 -3.01 7.78
C HIS A 38 -10.97 -3.30 9.27
N THR A 39 -11.23 -4.54 9.68
CA THR A 39 -11.15 -4.95 11.09
C THR A 39 -9.75 -4.72 11.66
N GLN A 40 -8.69 -5.06 10.92
CA GLN A 40 -7.31 -4.79 11.37
C GLN A 40 -7.02 -3.29 11.50
N LYS A 41 -7.58 -2.46 10.63
CA LYS A 41 -7.45 -0.99 10.71
C LYS A 41 -8.14 -0.43 11.96
N LEU A 42 -9.29 -0.98 12.38
CA LEU A 42 -9.95 -0.63 13.64
C LEU A 42 -9.09 -1.03 14.86
N TYR A 43 -8.45 -2.20 14.85
CA TYR A 43 -7.49 -2.58 15.90
C TYR A 43 -6.34 -1.56 15.98
N LEU A 44 -5.76 -1.18 14.85
CA LEU A 44 -4.69 -0.18 14.81
C LEU A 44 -5.14 1.16 15.41
N GLN A 45 -6.34 1.64 15.07
CA GLN A 45 -6.92 2.87 15.63
C GLN A 45 -7.14 2.78 17.14
N ALA A 46 -7.42 1.58 17.67
CA ALA A 46 -7.49 1.30 19.10
C ALA A 46 -6.10 1.14 19.78
N GLY A 47 -5.00 1.38 19.05
CA GLY A 47 -3.64 1.18 19.54
C GLY A 47 -3.21 -0.28 19.62
N ILE A 48 -3.96 -1.20 19.01
CA ILE A 48 -3.68 -2.64 19.01
C ILE A 48 -3.07 -3.02 17.66
N LEU A 49 -1.78 -3.33 17.67
CA LEU A 49 -1.07 -3.89 16.51
C LEU A 49 -1.16 -5.41 16.57
N LYS A 50 -1.93 -6.01 15.66
CA LYS A 50 -2.01 -7.45 15.50
C LYS A 50 -1.09 -7.87 14.36
N ASP A 51 -0.16 -8.78 14.65
CA ASP A 51 0.79 -9.32 13.65
C ASP A 51 1.62 -8.23 12.94
N ASP A 52 2.11 -7.28 13.73
CA ASP A 52 2.72 -6.04 13.27
C ASP A 52 4.13 -6.21 12.69
N VAL A 53 4.80 -7.30 12.99
CA VAL A 53 6.15 -7.62 12.50
C VAL A 53 6.09 -8.40 11.19
N SER A 54 5.26 -9.45 11.10
CA SER A 54 5.12 -10.28 9.90
C SER A 54 4.20 -9.64 8.84
N ASN A 55 3.43 -8.61 9.22
CA ASN A 55 2.68 -7.76 8.30
C ASN A 55 3.60 -6.66 7.75
N TYR A 56 4.22 -6.92 6.61
CA TYR A 56 5.18 -6.01 5.97
C TYR A 56 4.85 -5.82 4.49
N THR A 57 5.42 -4.79 3.91
CA THR A 57 5.53 -4.56 2.46
C THR A 57 6.96 -4.28 2.09
N THR A 58 7.35 -4.55 0.84
CA THR A 58 8.72 -4.33 0.36
C THR A 58 8.75 -3.06 -0.48
N VAL A 59 9.70 -2.18 -0.21
CA VAL A 59 9.83 -0.90 -0.90
C VAL A 59 11.23 -0.65 -1.40
N PHE A 60 11.35 0.19 -2.43
CA PHE A 60 12.60 0.63 -3.02
C PHE A 60 12.47 2.08 -3.47
N GLY A 61 13.49 2.89 -3.21
CA GLY A 61 13.56 4.25 -3.74
C GLY A 61 12.58 5.25 -3.13
N ILE A 62 12.14 5.04 -1.88
CA ILE A 62 11.23 5.95 -1.16
C ILE A 62 11.95 6.71 -0.03
N ARG A 63 11.35 7.83 0.38
CA ARG A 63 11.74 8.59 1.57
C ARG A 63 10.54 8.71 2.49
N ALA A 64 10.74 8.56 3.81
CA ALA A 64 9.66 8.60 4.79
C ALA A 64 9.97 9.58 5.94
N TRP A 65 8.94 10.20 6.48
CA TRP A 65 8.97 11.04 7.67
C TRP A 65 8.03 10.50 8.72
N LYS A 66 8.46 10.56 9.97
CA LYS A 66 7.62 10.22 11.12
C LYS A 66 6.52 11.27 11.31
N GLU A 67 5.48 10.96 12.08
CA GLU A 67 4.39 11.89 12.42
C GLU A 67 4.88 13.21 13.04
N ASN A 68 6.00 13.19 13.77
CA ASN A 68 6.63 14.38 14.35
C ASN A 68 7.46 15.20 13.35
N GLY A 69 7.37 14.92 12.05
CA GLY A 69 8.07 15.60 10.98
C GLY A 69 9.55 15.24 10.82
N LYS A 70 10.11 14.37 11.67
CA LYS A 70 11.51 13.94 11.56
C LYS A 70 11.68 12.88 10.45
N LEU A 71 12.74 13.04 9.67
CA LEU A 71 13.12 12.08 8.64
C LEU A 71 13.40 10.69 9.25
N HIS A 72 12.94 9.65 8.59
CA HIS A 72 13.19 8.26 9.00
C HIS A 72 14.56 7.80 8.47
N GLN A 73 15.61 7.91 9.28
CA GLN A 73 17.00 7.69 8.88
C GLN A 73 17.23 6.31 8.24
N GLY A 74 16.64 5.24 8.81
CA GLY A 74 16.79 3.90 8.24
C GLY A 74 16.28 3.78 6.81
N ILE A 75 15.12 4.37 6.50
CA ILE A 75 14.58 4.36 5.12
C ILE A 75 15.44 5.23 4.19
N CYS A 76 15.96 6.35 4.68
CA CYS A 76 16.89 7.17 3.90
C CYS A 76 18.21 6.45 3.64
N GLY A 77 18.75 5.70 4.60
CA GLY A 77 19.93 4.89 4.39
C GLY A 77 19.72 3.87 3.25
N TYR A 78 18.62 3.13 3.25
CA TYR A 78 18.28 2.23 2.13
C TYR A 78 18.11 2.95 0.79
N LEU A 79 17.56 4.18 0.82
CA LEU A 79 17.46 5.00 -0.40
C LEU A 79 18.84 5.41 -0.93
N GLU A 80 19.77 5.79 -0.04
CA GLU A 80 21.13 6.21 -0.38
C GLU A 80 21.98 5.05 -0.91
N GLU A 81 21.83 3.87 -0.30
CA GLU A 81 22.51 2.62 -0.73
C GLU A 81 21.84 1.98 -1.95
N GLU A 82 20.70 2.51 -2.40
CA GLU A 82 19.94 1.94 -3.51
C GLU A 82 19.53 0.48 -3.28
N GLU A 83 19.08 0.18 -2.06
CA GLU A 83 18.65 -1.13 -1.63
C GLU A 83 17.15 -1.19 -1.34
N ALA A 84 16.56 -2.35 -1.58
CA ALA A 84 15.18 -2.64 -1.20
C ALA A 84 15.09 -3.03 0.28
N VAL A 85 13.98 -2.65 0.93
CA VAL A 85 13.76 -2.95 2.34
C VAL A 85 12.34 -3.44 2.60
N GLN A 86 12.20 -4.45 3.46
CA GLN A 86 10.92 -4.87 4.01
C GLN A 86 10.56 -3.96 5.20
N VAL A 87 9.42 -3.30 5.12
CA VAL A 87 8.95 -2.38 6.15
C VAL A 87 7.72 -2.95 6.83
N SER A 88 7.81 -3.16 8.14
CA SER A 88 6.74 -3.71 8.95
C SER A 88 5.59 -2.72 9.16
N LEU A 89 4.39 -3.25 9.44
CA LEU A 89 3.23 -2.46 9.85
C LEU A 89 3.55 -1.54 11.04
N ALA A 90 4.29 -2.05 12.05
CA ALA A 90 4.70 -1.28 13.22
C ALA A 90 5.55 -0.04 12.87
N SER A 91 6.34 -0.11 11.80
CA SER A 91 7.13 1.01 11.31
C SER A 91 6.28 2.01 10.55
N ILE A 92 5.49 1.53 9.57
CA ILE A 92 4.63 2.36 8.71
C ILE A 92 3.59 3.12 9.53
N ALA A 93 3.04 2.50 10.58
CA ALA A 93 2.07 3.12 11.49
C ALA A 93 2.58 4.38 12.22
N LYS A 94 3.89 4.63 12.22
CA LYS A 94 4.53 5.82 12.83
C LYS A 94 4.91 6.88 11.81
N TRP A 95 4.59 6.67 10.53
CA TRP A 95 4.92 7.59 9.47
C TRP A 95 3.79 8.58 9.23
N GLY A 96 4.15 9.84 9.02
CA GLY A 96 3.20 10.90 8.68
C GLY A 96 3.23 11.26 7.19
N ARG A 97 4.35 10.97 6.49
CA ARG A 97 4.52 11.32 5.07
C ARG A 97 5.51 10.38 4.40
N VAL A 98 5.26 10.12 3.10
CA VAL A 98 6.15 9.35 2.22
C VAL A 98 6.32 10.11 0.92
N GLU A 99 7.51 10.09 0.35
CA GLU A 99 7.80 10.62 -0.98
C GLU A 99 8.42 9.55 -1.86
N CYS A 100 8.07 9.62 -3.13
CA CYS A 100 8.63 8.82 -4.21
C CYS A 100 9.39 9.70 -5.19
N ARG A 101 10.33 9.10 -5.92
CA ARG A 101 11.01 9.77 -7.04
C ARG A 101 9.97 10.17 -8.10
N GLU A 102 10.06 11.39 -8.59
CA GLU A 102 9.16 11.96 -9.60
C GLU A 102 7.67 11.92 -9.24
N HIS A 103 7.32 11.75 -7.95
CA HIS A 103 5.95 11.53 -7.47
C HIS A 103 5.28 10.31 -8.13
N GLU A 104 6.05 9.29 -8.51
CA GLU A 104 5.58 8.07 -9.14
C GLU A 104 6.04 6.83 -8.36
N LEU A 105 5.17 5.84 -8.25
CA LEU A 105 5.48 4.54 -7.65
C LEU A 105 5.02 3.41 -8.57
N PHE A 106 5.91 2.45 -8.81
CA PHE A 106 5.60 1.21 -9.51
C PHE A 106 5.25 0.14 -8.49
N LEU A 107 3.97 -0.24 -8.46
CA LEU A 107 3.42 -1.24 -7.55
C LEU A 107 3.29 -2.56 -8.28
N VAL A 108 3.99 -3.59 -7.78
CA VAL A 108 3.94 -4.93 -8.36
C VAL A 108 3.51 -5.97 -7.32
N GLU A 109 2.93 -7.04 -7.80
CA GLU A 109 2.50 -8.15 -6.95
C GLU A 109 3.63 -9.15 -6.70
N ASN A 110 4.39 -9.47 -7.74
CA ASN A 110 5.38 -10.54 -7.75
C ASN A 110 6.77 -10.06 -7.30
N PRO A 111 7.39 -10.72 -6.27
CA PRO A 111 8.72 -10.35 -5.77
C PRO A 111 9.84 -10.48 -6.81
N SER A 112 9.74 -11.44 -7.74
CA SER A 112 10.76 -11.62 -8.78
C SER A 112 10.76 -10.47 -9.77
N VAL A 113 9.57 -9.99 -10.17
CA VAL A 113 9.41 -8.79 -11.01
C VAL A 113 9.97 -7.58 -10.27
N PHE A 114 9.62 -7.41 -9.00
CA PHE A 114 10.14 -6.32 -8.15
C PHE A 114 11.67 -6.30 -8.12
N SER A 115 12.30 -7.45 -7.89
CA SER A 115 13.76 -7.57 -7.83
C SER A 115 14.43 -7.14 -9.15
N VAL A 116 13.89 -7.58 -10.29
CA VAL A 116 14.39 -7.19 -11.61
C VAL A 116 14.25 -5.67 -11.85
N LEU A 117 13.11 -5.09 -11.48
CA LEU A 117 12.88 -3.66 -11.63
C LEU A 117 13.84 -2.85 -10.76
N CYS A 118 14.03 -3.21 -9.49
CA CYS A 118 14.98 -2.54 -8.60
C CYS A 118 16.40 -2.55 -9.18
N GLY A 119 16.86 -3.69 -9.71
CA GLY A 119 18.17 -3.80 -10.33
C GLY A 119 18.35 -2.90 -11.57
N LYS A 120 17.31 -2.76 -12.39
CA LYS A 120 17.33 -1.94 -13.62
C LYS A 120 17.12 -0.45 -13.36
N TRP A 121 16.42 -0.08 -12.29
CA TRP A 121 15.95 1.29 -12.04
C TRP A 121 16.65 1.98 -10.88
N LYS A 122 17.84 1.52 -10.51
CA LYS A 122 18.67 2.21 -9.51
C LYS A 122 18.76 3.70 -9.82
N GLY A 123 18.55 4.53 -8.80
CA GLY A 123 18.59 5.99 -8.91
C GLY A 123 17.45 6.66 -9.69
N LYS A 124 16.53 5.89 -10.32
CA LYS A 124 15.58 6.46 -11.28
C LYS A 124 14.11 6.39 -10.82
N ARG A 125 13.69 5.29 -10.21
CA ARG A 125 12.27 5.02 -9.94
C ARG A 125 12.06 4.53 -8.52
N SER A 126 10.83 4.65 -8.03
CA SER A 126 10.38 4.08 -6.76
C SER A 126 9.50 2.87 -7.02
N CYS A 127 9.71 1.78 -6.28
CA CYS A 127 8.96 0.55 -6.43
C CYS A 127 8.42 0.05 -5.10
N MET A 128 7.30 -0.66 -5.15
CA MET A 128 6.70 -1.36 -4.02
C MET A 128 6.24 -2.74 -4.46
N CYS A 129 6.46 -3.75 -3.61
CA CYS A 129 5.96 -5.10 -3.81
C CYS A 129 5.01 -5.48 -2.68
N MET A 130 3.82 -5.99 -3.04
CA MET A 130 2.83 -6.47 -2.05
C MET A 130 3.14 -7.88 -1.55
N ASN A 131 3.95 -8.65 -2.27
CA ASN A 131 4.23 -10.05 -1.98
C ASN A 131 2.95 -10.92 -1.95
N GLY A 132 2.14 -10.83 -3.00
CA GLY A 132 0.84 -11.47 -3.14
C GLY A 132 -0.33 -10.58 -2.67
N GLN A 133 -1.24 -11.15 -1.87
CA GLN A 133 -2.43 -10.43 -1.39
C GLN A 133 -2.10 -9.16 -0.60
N PRO A 134 -2.84 -8.05 -0.80
CA PRO A 134 -2.66 -6.82 -0.05
C PRO A 134 -2.79 -7.05 1.46
N ARG A 135 -1.84 -6.54 2.22
CA ARG A 135 -1.82 -6.54 3.68
C ARG A 135 -2.11 -5.15 4.23
N LEU A 136 -2.39 -5.03 5.52
CA LEU A 136 -2.64 -3.71 6.13
C LEU A 136 -1.44 -2.77 5.98
N SER A 137 -0.21 -3.28 6.09
CA SER A 137 1.01 -2.49 5.83
C SER A 137 1.02 -1.86 4.44
N SER A 138 0.62 -2.64 3.41
CA SER A 138 0.52 -2.13 2.04
C SER A 138 -0.56 -1.06 1.90
N LEU A 139 -1.74 -1.27 2.51
CA LEU A 139 -2.83 -0.29 2.44
C LEU A 139 -2.52 1.01 3.18
N LEU A 140 -1.89 0.94 4.37
CA LEU A 140 -1.44 2.14 5.08
C LEU A 140 -0.40 2.92 4.28
N LEU A 141 0.53 2.22 3.64
CA LEU A 141 1.52 2.88 2.78
C LEU A 141 0.84 3.55 1.58
N LEU A 142 -0.15 2.89 0.95
CA LEU A 142 -0.94 3.48 -0.14
C LEU A 142 -1.73 4.72 0.32
N ASP A 143 -2.29 4.72 1.55
CA ASP A 143 -2.95 5.90 2.11
C ASP A 143 -1.97 7.09 2.27
N LEU A 144 -0.74 6.84 2.75
CA LEU A 144 0.31 7.86 2.86
C LEU A 144 0.78 8.39 1.50
N LEU A 145 0.92 7.51 0.52
CA LEU A 145 1.29 7.86 -0.86
C LEU A 145 0.21 8.72 -1.52
N ALA A 146 -1.07 8.38 -1.33
CA ALA A 146 -2.19 9.19 -1.82
C ALA A 146 -2.20 10.59 -1.19
N GLY A 147 -1.95 10.68 0.13
CA GLY A 147 -1.80 11.95 0.85
C GLY A 147 -0.63 12.80 0.36
N SER A 148 0.37 12.19 -0.26
CA SER A 148 1.53 12.86 -0.87
C SER A 148 1.38 13.11 -2.38
N GLY A 149 0.22 12.83 -2.97
CA GLY A 149 -0.06 13.06 -4.39
C GLY A 149 0.73 12.17 -5.34
N VAL A 150 1.13 10.98 -4.90
CA VAL A 150 1.90 10.03 -5.71
C VAL A 150 0.99 9.33 -6.71
N ARG A 151 1.45 9.21 -7.96
CA ARG A 151 0.81 8.39 -9.00
C ARG A 151 1.28 6.95 -8.90
N ILE A 152 0.35 5.99 -8.97
CA ILE A 152 0.63 4.55 -8.94
C ILE A 152 0.56 3.98 -10.36
N TYR A 153 1.62 3.25 -10.75
CA TYR A 153 1.64 2.35 -11.90
C TYR A 153 1.62 0.92 -11.39
N TYR A 154 0.51 0.21 -11.60
CA TYR A 154 0.30 -1.14 -11.09
C TYR A 154 0.46 -2.19 -12.16
N ALA A 155 1.22 -3.25 -11.85
CA ALA A 155 1.31 -4.48 -12.62
C ALA A 155 1.13 -5.70 -11.71
N GLY A 156 0.22 -6.59 -12.08
CA GLY A 156 -0.07 -7.85 -11.39
C GLY A 156 -0.22 -8.99 -12.36
N ASP A 157 -0.58 -10.16 -11.83
CA ASP A 157 -0.77 -11.36 -12.62
C ASP A 157 -2.06 -11.29 -13.47
N PHE A 158 -2.05 -11.94 -14.63
CA PHE A 158 -3.21 -12.00 -15.55
C PHE A 158 -4.18 -13.15 -15.25
N ASP A 159 -4.18 -13.64 -14.02
CA ASP A 159 -5.18 -14.59 -13.58
C ASP A 159 -6.41 -13.90 -12.96
N PRO A 160 -7.53 -14.60 -12.75
CA PRO A 160 -8.75 -14.00 -12.19
C PRO A 160 -8.54 -13.36 -10.81
N GLU A 161 -7.63 -13.90 -9.99
CA GLU A 161 -7.34 -13.38 -8.65
C GLU A 161 -6.52 -12.08 -8.73
N GLY A 162 -5.48 -12.04 -9.54
CA GLY A 162 -4.65 -10.84 -9.77
C GLY A 162 -5.48 -9.69 -10.38
N LEU A 163 -6.36 -9.99 -11.35
CA LEU A 163 -7.26 -8.98 -11.92
C LEU A 163 -8.25 -8.43 -10.89
N LEU A 164 -8.75 -9.27 -9.98
CA LEU A 164 -9.62 -8.83 -8.89
C LEU A 164 -8.86 -7.95 -7.89
N ILE A 165 -7.62 -8.30 -7.54
CA ILE A 165 -6.74 -7.48 -6.70
C ILE A 165 -6.51 -6.12 -7.36
N ALA A 166 -6.15 -6.10 -8.63
CA ALA A 166 -5.94 -4.90 -9.43
C ALA A 166 -7.14 -3.94 -9.38
N GLN A 167 -8.34 -4.49 -9.61
CA GLN A 167 -9.59 -3.72 -9.55
C GLN A 167 -9.87 -3.15 -8.15
N LYS A 168 -9.70 -3.98 -7.11
CA LYS A 168 -9.88 -3.55 -5.72
C LYS A 168 -8.90 -2.45 -5.32
N LEU A 169 -7.63 -2.56 -5.69
CA LEU A 169 -6.63 -1.55 -5.40
C LEU A 169 -6.93 -0.24 -6.11
N LYS A 170 -7.36 -0.28 -7.38
CA LYS A 170 -7.79 0.91 -8.12
C LYS A 170 -8.98 1.61 -7.46
N GLN A 171 -9.95 0.85 -6.93
CA GLN A 171 -11.08 1.40 -6.19
C GLN A 171 -10.68 1.96 -4.82
N TYR A 172 -9.65 1.39 -4.20
CA TYR A 172 -9.16 1.80 -2.88
C TYR A 172 -8.31 3.07 -2.93
N TYR A 173 -7.40 3.17 -3.92
CA TYR A 173 -6.43 4.26 -4.00
C TYR A 173 -7.08 5.58 -4.37
N ARG A 174 -6.82 6.64 -3.59
CA ARG A 174 -7.45 7.96 -3.73
C ARG A 174 -6.67 8.94 -4.61
N GLY A 175 -5.76 8.45 -5.44
CA GLY A 175 -4.98 9.24 -6.36
C GLY A 175 -5.00 8.65 -7.77
N ASP A 176 -4.09 9.09 -8.61
CA ASP A 176 -3.93 8.56 -9.95
C ASP A 176 -3.45 7.11 -9.89
N PHE A 177 -4.25 6.17 -10.40
CA PHE A 177 -3.93 4.75 -10.47
C PHE A 177 -4.04 4.24 -11.89
N ILE A 178 -2.92 3.83 -12.46
CA ILE A 178 -2.77 3.42 -13.86
C ILE A 178 -2.38 1.95 -13.90
N PHE A 179 -3.09 1.15 -14.68
CA PHE A 179 -2.66 -0.20 -15.02
C PHE A 179 -1.50 -0.14 -16.00
N TRP A 180 -0.37 -0.73 -15.63
CA TRP A 180 0.87 -0.70 -16.38
C TRP A 180 1.18 -2.10 -16.90
N HIS A 181 1.32 -2.24 -18.22
CA HIS A 181 1.46 -3.54 -18.91
C HIS A 181 0.35 -4.55 -18.56
N MET A 182 -0.89 -4.08 -18.41
CA MET A 182 -2.06 -4.92 -18.12
C MET A 182 -3.17 -4.72 -19.15
N THR A 183 -2.81 -4.49 -20.41
CA THR A 183 -3.77 -4.39 -21.50
C THR A 183 -4.01 -5.77 -22.13
N ARG A 184 -5.09 -5.89 -22.91
CA ARG A 184 -5.35 -7.10 -23.70
C ARG A 184 -4.19 -7.43 -24.64
N GLN A 185 -3.56 -6.44 -25.25
CA GLN A 185 -2.40 -6.62 -26.13
C GLN A 185 -1.19 -7.18 -25.35
N ASP A 186 -0.93 -6.70 -24.13
CA ASP A 186 0.14 -7.22 -23.29
C ASP A 186 -0.08 -8.70 -22.97
N TYR A 187 -1.32 -9.10 -22.66
CA TYR A 187 -1.69 -10.49 -22.43
C TYR A 187 -1.47 -11.37 -23.68
N GLU A 188 -1.98 -10.95 -24.85
CA GLU A 188 -1.84 -11.68 -26.10
C GLU A 188 -0.37 -11.84 -26.51
N GLN A 189 0.48 -10.83 -26.27
CA GLN A 189 1.92 -10.90 -26.52
C GLN A 189 2.65 -11.83 -25.54
N ALA A 190 2.21 -11.92 -24.28
CA ALA A 190 2.77 -12.85 -23.31
C ALA A 190 2.47 -14.31 -23.71
N MET A 191 1.23 -14.60 -24.09
CA MET A 191 0.79 -15.94 -24.54
C MET A 191 1.51 -16.42 -25.81
N SER A 192 1.80 -15.50 -26.76
CA SER A 192 2.48 -15.86 -28.03
C SER A 192 3.98 -16.19 -27.87
N LYS A 193 4.58 -15.92 -26.73
CA LYS A 193 6.00 -16.23 -26.45
C LYS A 193 6.19 -17.59 -25.77
N GLU A 194 5.13 -18.20 -25.30
CA GLU A 194 5.14 -19.53 -24.67
C GLU A 194 4.82 -20.68 -25.67
N THR A 195 4.53 -20.37 -26.91
CA THR A 195 4.34 -21.31 -28.04
C THR A 195 5.55 -21.29 -28.96
#